data_4732e360e41114893967fa82aee42f25
#
_entry.id   4732e360e41114893967fa82aee42f25
#
_cell.length_a   1.000
_cell.length_b   1.000
_cell.length_c   1.000
_cell.angle_alpha   90.00
_cell.angle_beta   90.00
_cell.angle_gamma   90.00
#
_symmetry.space_group_name_H-M   'P 1'
#
loop_
_entity.id
_entity.type
_entity.pdbx_description
1 polymer ?
#
loop_
_entity_poly.entity_id
_entity_poly.type
_entity_poly.pdbx_seq_one_letter_code
_entity_poly.pdbx_strand_id
1 'polypeptide(L)'
;MSIINKNMISLVIILEADYVRSPPQADIYFNNKKIKTCTFDEANKPVEYKFDIEPQTENTIRIHRYGKTNKDTIIVNGNTIEDQILNIKNILIEKIPLENLLHLGTFFPDYPEPWATQQRNLGVNLPESENYRSKIYHNGNWYFDFENPIHPWFFSKINVSF
;
A
#
# COMPACT_ATOMS: atom_id res chain seq x y z
N MET A 1 -5.90 40.18 -8.10
CA MET A 1 -5.27 38.88 -7.95
C MET A 1 -6.20 37.95 -7.21
N SER A 2 -6.66 36.94 -7.86
CA SER A 2 -7.51 35.97 -7.21
C SER A 2 -6.64 34.95 -6.46
N ILE A 3 -6.87 34.86 -5.17
CA ILE A 3 -6.31 33.78 -4.39
C ILE A 3 -7.23 32.59 -4.57
N ILE A 4 -6.75 31.58 -5.26
CA ILE A 4 -7.51 30.35 -5.37
C ILE A 4 -7.31 29.61 -4.06
N ASN A 5 -8.35 29.63 -3.22
CA ASN A 5 -8.41 28.77 -2.04
C ASN A 5 -8.70 27.34 -2.53
N LYS A 6 -7.65 26.64 -2.86
CA LYS A 6 -7.78 25.19 -3.06
C LYS A 6 -7.99 24.55 -1.71
N ASN A 7 -9.06 23.80 -1.57
CA ASN A 7 -9.31 22.99 -0.37
C ASN A 7 -8.34 21.82 -0.36
N MET A 8 -7.10 22.11 0.01
CA MET A 8 -6.10 21.07 0.18
C MET A 8 -6.37 20.29 1.45
N ILE A 9 -6.15 19.00 1.41
CA ILE A 9 -6.22 18.16 2.60
C ILE A 9 -4.85 17.56 2.89
N SER A 10 -4.60 17.29 4.17
CA SER A 10 -3.37 16.63 4.56
C SER A 10 -3.51 15.12 4.41
N LEU A 11 -2.47 14.50 3.87
CA LEU A 11 -2.37 13.06 3.71
C LEU A 11 -1.02 12.62 4.30
N VAL A 12 -1.05 11.66 5.20
CA VAL A 12 0.16 11.02 5.72
C VAL A 12 0.06 9.52 5.45
N ILE A 13 1.09 8.97 4.83
CA ILE A 13 1.19 7.53 4.59
C ILE A 13 2.41 7.03 5.34
N ILE A 14 2.21 6.06 6.22
CA ILE A 14 3.27 5.47 7.03
C ILE A 14 3.55 4.06 6.51
N LEU A 15 4.75 3.88 5.99
CA LEU A 15 5.22 2.60 5.45
C LEU A 15 6.42 2.10 6.26
N GLU A 16 6.56 0.79 6.31
CA GLU A 16 7.70 0.14 6.95
C GLU A 16 8.15 -1.01 6.06
N ALA A 17 9.45 -1.08 5.81
CA ALA A 17 10.02 -2.14 5.01
C ALA A 17 10.74 -3.15 5.90
N ASP A 18 10.44 -4.42 5.70
CA ASP A 18 11.14 -5.53 6.34
C ASP A 18 11.99 -6.22 5.29
N TYR A 19 13.31 -6.16 5.45
CA TYR A 19 14.24 -6.72 4.49
C TYR A 19 15.59 -7.00 5.13
N VAL A 20 16.37 -7.87 4.50
CA VAL A 20 17.73 -8.20 4.94
C VAL A 20 18.78 -7.65 3.99
N ARG A 21 18.58 -7.84 2.68
CA ARG A 21 19.60 -7.50 1.66
C ARG A 21 19.36 -6.14 1.00
N SER A 22 18.17 -5.94 0.51
CA SER A 22 17.80 -4.70 -0.17
C SER A 22 16.37 -4.33 0.12
N PRO A 23 16.08 -3.03 0.22
CA PRO A 23 14.72 -2.58 0.50
C PRO A 23 13.80 -2.76 -0.69
N PRO A 24 12.49 -2.91 -0.45
CA PRO A 24 11.51 -2.85 -1.52
C PRO A 24 11.49 -1.45 -2.14
N GLN A 25 11.12 -1.40 -3.40
CA GLN A 25 10.88 -0.14 -4.10
C GLN A 25 9.38 0.10 -4.15
N ALA A 26 8.97 1.32 -3.89
CA ALA A 26 7.57 1.68 -3.90
C ALA A 26 7.37 3.13 -4.36
N ASP A 27 6.30 3.33 -5.14
CA ASP A 27 5.84 4.65 -5.53
C ASP A 27 4.43 4.87 -4.98
N ILE A 28 4.15 6.10 -4.56
CA ILE A 28 2.83 6.50 -4.09
C ILE A 28 2.17 7.34 -5.18
N TYR A 29 0.94 6.98 -5.52
CA TYR A 29 0.09 7.69 -6.47
C TYR A 29 -1.16 8.19 -5.76
N PHE A 30 -1.58 9.39 -6.11
CA PHE A 30 -2.85 9.93 -5.69
C PHE A 30 -3.64 10.35 -6.93
N ASN A 31 -4.83 9.77 -7.11
CA ASN A 31 -5.69 10.00 -8.27
C ASN A 31 -4.89 9.89 -9.59
N ASN A 32 -4.16 8.78 -9.73
CA ASN A 32 -3.33 8.42 -10.89
C ASN A 32 -2.09 9.29 -11.12
N LYS A 33 -1.76 10.18 -10.21
CA LYS A 33 -0.56 10.99 -10.29
C LYS A 33 0.46 10.51 -9.26
N LYS A 34 1.68 10.21 -9.71
CA LYS A 34 2.76 9.86 -8.79
C LYS A 34 3.16 11.08 -7.96
N ILE A 35 3.08 10.94 -6.64
CA ILE A 35 3.42 12.02 -5.70
C ILE A 35 4.69 11.73 -4.92
N LYS A 36 5.18 10.49 -4.91
CA LYS A 36 6.41 10.15 -4.19
C LYS A 36 7.02 8.85 -4.70
N THR A 37 8.34 8.83 -4.81
CA THR A 37 9.14 7.62 -4.87
C THR A 37 9.71 7.37 -3.49
N CYS A 38 9.38 6.23 -2.88
CA CYS A 38 9.74 5.91 -1.51
C CYS A 38 11.13 5.31 -1.42
N THR A 39 11.87 5.69 -0.38
CA THR A 39 13.14 5.08 -0.02
C THR A 39 13.08 4.58 1.41
N PHE A 40 13.73 3.45 1.68
CA PHE A 40 13.77 2.82 3.00
C PHE A 40 15.22 2.59 3.38
N ASP A 41 15.79 3.52 4.14
CA ASP A 41 17.21 3.47 4.52
C ASP A 41 17.47 2.47 5.63
N GLU A 42 16.47 2.16 6.43
CA GLU A 42 16.56 1.22 7.54
C GLU A 42 15.40 0.24 7.51
N ALA A 43 15.73 -1.05 7.74
CA ALA A 43 14.71 -2.09 7.87
C ALA A 43 13.96 -1.94 9.21
N ASN A 44 12.70 -2.32 9.21
CA ASN A 44 11.83 -2.35 10.41
C ASN A 44 11.67 -1.00 11.09
N LYS A 45 11.80 0.08 10.32
CA LYS A 45 11.61 1.44 10.82
C LYS A 45 10.52 2.14 10.02
N PRO A 46 9.44 2.61 10.67
CA PRO A 46 8.38 3.35 9.98
C PRO A 46 8.90 4.64 9.38
N VAL A 47 8.45 4.94 8.16
CA VAL A 47 8.74 6.18 7.45
C VAL A 47 7.43 6.88 7.18
N GLU A 48 7.33 8.15 7.55
CA GLU A 48 6.18 8.98 7.31
C GLU A 48 6.37 9.80 6.04
N TYR A 49 5.43 9.68 5.11
CA TYR A 49 5.36 10.50 3.91
C TYR A 49 4.17 11.44 4.03
N LYS A 50 4.45 12.74 4.02
CA LYS A 50 3.44 13.79 4.26
C LYS A 50 3.19 14.58 2.98
N PHE A 51 1.91 14.81 2.69
CA PHE A 51 1.48 15.50 1.49
C PHE A 51 0.34 16.45 1.80
N ASP A 52 0.29 17.54 1.05
CA ASP A 52 -0.90 18.35 0.89
C ASP A 52 -1.45 18.06 -0.50
N ILE A 53 -2.67 17.56 -0.57
CA ILE A 53 -3.28 17.10 -1.81
C ILE A 53 -4.60 17.81 -2.06
N GLU A 54 -4.93 17.95 -3.35
CA GLU A 54 -6.22 18.50 -3.78
C GLU A 54 -7.17 17.32 -4.02
N PRO A 55 -8.18 17.11 -3.14
CA PRO A 55 -9.07 15.97 -3.29
C PRO A 55 -10.14 16.23 -4.34
N GLN A 56 -10.63 15.14 -4.93
CA GLN A 56 -11.86 15.09 -5.69
C GLN A 56 -12.96 14.56 -4.78
N THR A 57 -14.17 14.37 -5.31
CA THR A 57 -15.26 13.73 -4.55
C THR A 57 -14.91 12.27 -4.25
N GLU A 58 -14.39 11.56 -5.22
CA GLU A 58 -13.88 10.20 -5.08
C GLU A 58 -12.38 10.20 -5.31
N ASN A 59 -11.63 9.57 -4.41
CA ASN A 59 -10.18 9.58 -4.42
C ASN A 59 -9.62 8.17 -4.28
N THR A 60 -8.48 7.93 -4.93
CA THR A 60 -7.76 6.67 -4.85
C THR A 60 -6.30 6.90 -4.49
N ILE A 61 -5.84 6.24 -3.44
CA ILE A 61 -4.43 6.11 -3.12
C ILE A 61 -3.96 4.78 -3.72
N ARG A 62 -2.88 4.83 -4.49
CA ARG A 62 -2.26 3.63 -5.02
C ARG A 62 -0.82 3.56 -4.54
N ILE A 63 -0.43 2.43 -3.99
CA ILE A 63 0.94 2.13 -3.65
C ILE A 63 1.42 1.03 -4.59
N HIS A 64 2.36 1.38 -5.46
CA HIS A 64 2.96 0.45 -6.40
C HIS A 64 4.27 -0.04 -5.85
N ARG A 65 4.32 -1.32 -5.52
CA ARG A 65 5.54 -1.99 -5.10
C ARG A 65 6.14 -2.74 -6.28
N TYR A 66 7.44 -2.56 -6.50
CA TYR A 66 8.15 -3.16 -7.62
C TYR A 66 9.58 -3.52 -7.25
N GLY A 67 10.29 -4.18 -8.17
CA GLY A 67 11.71 -4.45 -8.02
C GLY A 67 12.07 -5.65 -7.18
N LYS A 68 11.12 -6.39 -6.61
CA LYS A 68 11.40 -7.64 -5.90
C LYS A 68 11.84 -8.70 -6.90
N THR A 69 12.93 -9.41 -6.57
CA THR A 69 13.47 -10.51 -7.37
C THR A 69 13.52 -11.79 -6.54
N ASN A 70 13.84 -12.92 -7.18
CA ASN A 70 14.01 -14.19 -6.49
C ASN A 70 15.10 -14.18 -5.43
N LYS A 71 16.02 -13.22 -5.50
CA LYS A 71 17.12 -13.08 -4.52
C LYS A 71 16.65 -12.48 -3.21
N ASP A 72 15.47 -11.90 -3.17
CA ASP A 72 14.93 -11.22 -2.00
C ASP A 72 14.18 -12.16 -1.06
N THR A 73 13.94 -13.38 -1.49
CA THR A 73 13.31 -14.43 -0.68
C THR A 73 14.26 -15.60 -0.55
N ILE A 74 14.56 -16.00 0.67
CA ILE A 74 15.43 -17.15 0.95
C ILE A 74 14.61 -18.23 1.62
N ILE A 75 14.59 -19.41 0.97
CA ILE A 75 13.87 -20.57 1.45
C ILE A 75 14.88 -21.67 1.79
N VAL A 76 14.79 -22.22 3.01
CA VAL A 76 15.61 -23.32 3.46
C VAL A 76 14.68 -24.42 3.98
N ASN A 77 14.83 -25.65 3.44
CA ASN A 77 14.01 -26.81 3.79
C ASN A 77 12.51 -26.55 3.71
N GLY A 78 12.07 -25.80 2.67
CA GLY A 78 10.68 -25.44 2.46
C GLY A 78 10.17 -24.29 3.32
N ASN A 79 11.01 -23.72 4.18
CA ASN A 79 10.66 -22.59 5.04
C ASN A 79 11.28 -21.30 4.55
N THR A 80 10.47 -20.25 4.47
CA THR A 80 10.96 -18.91 4.16
C THR A 80 11.67 -18.36 5.39
N ILE A 81 12.99 -18.09 5.27
CA ILE A 81 13.80 -17.56 6.36
C ILE A 81 14.12 -16.08 6.18
N GLU A 82 14.10 -15.58 4.96
CA GLU A 82 14.27 -14.16 4.65
C GLU A 82 13.28 -13.78 3.55
N ASP A 83 12.73 -12.59 3.65
CA ASP A 83 11.84 -12.05 2.63
C ASP A 83 11.99 -10.52 2.58
N GLN A 84 11.37 -9.92 1.59
CA GLN A 84 11.29 -8.49 1.42
C GLN A 84 9.81 -8.10 1.46
N ILE A 85 9.41 -7.42 2.52
CA ILE A 85 8.01 -7.13 2.81
C ILE A 85 7.82 -5.62 2.91
N LEU A 86 6.77 -5.11 2.28
CA LEU A 86 6.32 -3.74 2.47
C LEU A 86 5.08 -3.75 3.35
N ASN A 87 5.15 -3.04 4.48
CA ASN A 87 4.04 -2.91 5.40
C ASN A 87 3.42 -1.53 5.29
N ILE A 88 2.10 -1.48 5.08
CA ILE A 88 1.32 -0.26 5.18
C ILE A 88 0.87 -0.16 6.62
N LYS A 89 1.52 0.73 7.38
CA LYS A 89 1.29 0.82 8.83
C LYS A 89 0.09 1.65 9.17
N ASN A 90 -0.07 2.77 8.47
CA ASN A 90 -1.21 3.66 8.69
C ASN A 90 -1.34 4.66 7.54
N ILE A 91 -2.52 5.18 7.40
CA ILE A 91 -2.84 6.32 6.53
C ILE A 91 -3.65 7.30 7.38
N LEU A 92 -3.25 8.56 7.37
CA LEU A 92 -4.00 9.62 8.04
C LEU A 92 -4.48 10.60 6.99
N ILE A 93 -5.77 10.87 6.97
CA ILE A 93 -6.38 11.86 6.09
C ILE A 93 -7.00 12.92 6.98
N GLU A 94 -6.59 14.20 6.79
CA GLU A 94 -7.00 15.28 7.67
C GLU A 94 -6.77 14.91 9.15
N LYS A 95 -5.62 14.31 9.43
CA LYS A 95 -5.20 13.83 10.75
C LYS A 95 -6.04 12.69 11.33
N ILE A 96 -7.00 12.16 10.57
CA ILE A 96 -7.80 11.00 10.99
C ILE A 96 -7.02 9.73 10.66
N PRO A 97 -6.62 8.92 11.66
CA PRO A 97 -5.95 7.66 11.40
C PRO A 97 -6.92 6.61 10.86
N LEU A 98 -6.53 5.95 9.78
CA LEU A 98 -7.36 4.97 9.09
C LEU A 98 -6.91 3.53 9.32
N GLU A 99 -6.06 3.28 10.33
CA GLU A 99 -5.49 1.94 10.53
C GLU A 99 -6.54 0.83 10.64
N ASN A 100 -7.68 1.13 11.27
CA ASN A 100 -8.78 0.17 11.41
C ASN A 100 -9.58 -0.01 10.11
N LEU A 101 -9.32 0.80 9.09
CA LEU A 101 -9.98 0.75 7.79
C LEU A 101 -9.04 0.30 6.67
N LEU A 102 -7.76 0.03 6.96
CA LEU A 102 -6.81 -0.40 5.93
C LEU A 102 -7.23 -1.70 5.24
N HIS A 103 -8.04 -2.50 5.92
CA HIS A 103 -8.62 -3.72 5.36
C HIS A 103 -9.55 -3.46 4.17
N LEU A 104 -9.98 -2.21 3.96
CA LEU A 104 -10.77 -1.83 2.78
C LEU A 104 -9.90 -1.70 1.52
N GLY A 105 -8.58 -1.70 1.69
CA GLY A 105 -7.66 -1.71 0.58
C GLY A 105 -7.64 -3.05 -0.15
N THR A 106 -7.33 -3.02 -1.44
CA THR A 106 -7.23 -4.21 -2.28
C THR A 106 -5.87 -4.26 -2.94
N PHE A 107 -5.19 -5.39 -2.80
CA PHE A 107 -3.89 -5.62 -3.41
C PHE A 107 -4.03 -6.52 -4.64
N PHE A 108 -3.42 -6.10 -5.76
CA PHE A 108 -3.33 -6.87 -7.00
C PHE A 108 -1.89 -7.31 -7.18
N PRO A 109 -1.54 -8.56 -6.80
CA PRO A 109 -0.18 -9.03 -6.92
C PRO A 109 0.25 -9.22 -8.37
N ASP A 110 1.53 -8.95 -8.62
CA ASP A 110 2.19 -9.22 -9.89
C ASP A 110 3.16 -10.38 -9.66
N TYR A 111 2.67 -11.58 -9.86
CA TYR A 111 3.45 -12.79 -9.60
C TYR A 111 4.53 -12.98 -10.65
N PRO A 112 5.77 -13.30 -10.24
CA PRO A 112 6.85 -13.52 -11.20
C PRO A 112 6.66 -14.81 -11.99
N GLU A 113 7.06 -14.78 -13.27
CA GLU A 113 7.16 -15.96 -14.09
C GLU A 113 8.62 -16.41 -14.16
N PRO A 114 8.92 -17.70 -14.27
CA PRO A 114 8.00 -18.86 -14.44
C PRO A 114 7.38 -19.40 -13.14
N TRP A 115 7.69 -18.79 -12.01
CA TRP A 115 7.25 -19.25 -10.70
C TRP A 115 5.72 -19.39 -10.62
N ALA A 116 4.98 -18.38 -11.10
CA ALA A 116 3.51 -18.41 -11.04
C ALA A 116 2.91 -19.58 -11.79
N THR A 117 3.39 -19.85 -13.00
CA THR A 117 2.94 -21.00 -13.79
C THR A 117 3.28 -22.32 -13.11
N GLN A 118 4.48 -22.43 -12.54
CA GLN A 118 4.90 -23.65 -11.82
C GLN A 118 3.99 -23.88 -10.61
N GLN A 119 3.66 -22.85 -9.86
CA GLN A 119 2.78 -22.97 -8.70
C GLN A 119 1.38 -23.40 -9.09
N ARG A 120 0.82 -22.80 -10.15
CA ARG A 120 -0.50 -23.17 -10.65
C ARG A 120 -0.53 -24.62 -11.12
N ASN A 121 0.54 -25.10 -11.78
CA ASN A 121 0.65 -26.48 -12.22
C ASN A 121 0.71 -27.46 -11.04
N LEU A 122 1.19 -27.01 -9.88
CA LEU A 122 1.19 -27.79 -8.64
C LEU A 122 -0.14 -27.71 -7.89
N GLY A 123 -1.14 -27.03 -8.44
CA GLY A 123 -2.45 -26.89 -7.82
C GLY A 123 -2.54 -25.74 -6.80
N VAL A 124 -1.50 -24.90 -6.71
CA VAL A 124 -1.53 -23.75 -5.80
C VAL A 124 -2.42 -22.66 -6.40
N ASN A 125 -3.36 -22.17 -5.60
CA ASN A 125 -4.21 -21.05 -5.98
C ASN A 125 -3.45 -19.73 -5.74
N LEU A 126 -3.24 -18.97 -6.82
CA LEU A 126 -2.68 -17.63 -6.76
C LEU A 126 -3.81 -16.63 -7.03
N PRO A 127 -4.35 -15.97 -6.01
CA PRO A 127 -5.48 -15.07 -6.22
C PRO A 127 -5.08 -13.86 -7.08
N GLU A 128 -6.00 -13.41 -7.92
CA GLU A 128 -5.81 -12.22 -8.76
C GLU A 128 -5.77 -10.95 -7.91
N SER A 129 -6.53 -10.94 -6.81
CA SER A 129 -6.55 -9.83 -5.87
C SER A 129 -6.71 -10.34 -4.45
N GLU A 130 -6.22 -9.55 -3.49
CA GLU A 130 -6.31 -9.86 -2.08
C GLU A 130 -6.88 -8.67 -1.33
N ASN A 131 -7.98 -8.90 -0.61
CA ASN A 131 -8.56 -7.91 0.31
C ASN A 131 -7.91 -8.06 1.69
N TYR A 132 -8.00 -7.00 2.51
CA TYR A 132 -7.52 -7.01 3.90
C TYR A 132 -6.00 -7.21 4.03
N ARG A 133 -5.24 -6.80 3.01
CA ARG A 133 -3.78 -6.92 3.01
C ARG A 133 -3.13 -5.58 3.33
N SER A 134 -2.42 -5.51 4.46
CA SER A 134 -1.52 -4.40 4.77
C SER A 134 -0.05 -4.79 4.70
N LYS A 135 0.24 -6.10 4.69
CA LYS A 135 1.58 -6.64 4.44
C LYS A 135 1.68 -7.13 3.01
N ILE A 136 2.56 -6.52 2.25
CA ILE A 136 2.71 -6.79 0.81
C ILE A 136 3.98 -7.60 0.58
N TYR A 137 3.81 -8.84 0.16
CA TYR A 137 4.91 -9.79 -0.06
C TYR A 137 5.37 -9.85 -1.52
N HIS A 138 4.54 -9.42 -2.45
CA HIS A 138 4.80 -9.47 -3.88
C HIS A 138 4.85 -8.08 -4.49
N ASN A 139 5.50 -7.96 -5.64
CA ASN A 139 5.31 -6.79 -6.49
C ASN A 139 3.83 -6.67 -6.86
N GLY A 140 3.37 -5.46 -7.09
CA GLY A 140 1.99 -5.22 -7.47
C GLY A 140 1.50 -3.87 -7.01
N ASN A 141 0.18 -3.70 -7.03
CA ASN A 141 -0.48 -2.44 -6.70
C ASN A 141 -1.49 -2.64 -5.58
N TRP A 142 -1.40 -1.77 -4.58
CA TRP A 142 -2.38 -1.68 -3.51
C TRP A 142 -3.20 -0.42 -3.70
N TYR A 143 -4.54 -0.55 -3.68
CA TYR A 143 -5.49 0.54 -3.90
C TYR A 143 -6.33 0.76 -2.66
N PHE A 144 -6.50 2.01 -2.30
CA PHE A 144 -7.40 2.41 -1.21
C PHE A 144 -8.22 3.61 -1.66
N ASP A 145 -9.54 3.44 -1.63
CA ASP A 145 -10.48 4.47 -2.06
C ASP A 145 -11.10 5.17 -0.86
N PHE A 146 -11.27 6.48 -0.97
CA PHE A 146 -12.02 7.25 0.02
C PHE A 146 -12.75 8.40 -0.66
N GLU A 147 -13.74 8.93 0.04
CA GLU A 147 -14.51 10.07 -0.44
C GLU A 147 -14.20 11.31 0.37
N ASN A 148 -14.33 12.47 -0.28
CA ASN A 148 -14.22 13.78 0.36
C ASN A 148 -15.58 14.47 0.30
N PRO A 149 -16.12 15.05 1.39
CA PRO A 149 -15.48 15.25 2.70
C PRO A 149 -15.18 13.96 3.46
N ILE A 150 -14.02 13.92 4.11
CA ILE A 150 -13.54 12.71 4.77
C ILE A 150 -14.38 12.31 5.97
N HIS A 151 -14.88 13.29 6.76
CA HIS A 151 -15.59 12.97 7.99
C HIS A 151 -16.86 12.16 7.76
N PRO A 152 -17.78 12.56 6.86
CA PRO A 152 -18.95 11.73 6.58
C PRO A 152 -18.60 10.34 6.04
N TRP A 153 -17.59 10.26 5.17
CA TRP A 153 -17.14 8.99 4.64
C TRP A 153 -16.58 8.10 5.76
N PHE A 154 -15.69 8.65 6.60
CA PHE A 154 -15.08 7.94 7.72
C PHE A 154 -16.16 7.39 8.66
N PHE A 155 -17.12 8.24 9.07
CA PHE A 155 -18.19 7.81 9.95
C PHE A 155 -19.07 6.74 9.32
N SER A 156 -19.29 6.79 8.01
CA SER A 156 -20.07 5.76 7.30
C SER A 156 -19.38 4.39 7.35
N LYS A 157 -18.05 4.36 7.44
CA LYS A 157 -17.28 3.12 7.46
C LYS A 157 -17.12 2.51 8.85
N ILE A 158 -17.08 3.34 9.88
CA ILE A 158 -16.95 2.87 11.27
C ILE A 158 -18.30 2.68 11.96
N ASN A 159 -19.32 3.36 11.51
CA ASN A 159 -20.69 3.20 12.02
C ASN A 159 -21.29 1.95 11.43
N VAL A 160 -20.87 0.83 11.95
CA VAL A 160 -21.53 -0.42 11.64
C VAL A 160 -22.86 -0.38 12.36
N SER A 161 -23.95 -0.47 11.64
CA SER A 161 -25.33 -0.59 12.06
C SER A 161 -25.54 -0.90 13.56
N PHE A 162 -26.19 -0.01 14.19
CA PHE A 162 -26.69 -0.24 15.55
C PHE A 162 -27.88 -1.17 15.55
#